data_8b39dbc67003c5aa4319e97f6ac3341f
#
_entry.id   8b39dbc67003c5aa4319e97f6ac3341f
#
_cell.length_a   1.000
_cell.length_b   1.000
_cell.length_c   1.000
_cell.angle_alpha   90.00
_cell.angle_beta   90.00
_cell.angle_gamma   90.00
#
_symmetry.space_group_name_H-M   'P 1'
#
loop_
_entity.id
_entity.type
_entity.pdbx_description
1 polymer ?
#
loop_
_entity_poly.entity_id
_entity_poly.type
_entity_poly.pdbx_seq_one_letter_code
_entity_poly.pdbx_strand_id
1 'polypeptide(L)'
;PKAIIEAKDNKHSVSYGLQQAKAYAQMLDIPFAYSSNGDGFAEFDALTGKEREFSMDEFPTEAELVARYKQESGMTPVQETLVDQPYYSSQNTYPPRYYQRIAINRTVDAIARGQDRLLLVMATGTGKTYTAFQIVYRLLRSGLKRKILYLADRHILVDQSIQQDFAPLEKVIHKVNIAKDNKNTITSHEVYFSLYQQLVGDDNKEHFRELFTPNFFDLIIVDECHR
;
A
#
# COMPACT_ATOMS: atom_id res chain seq x y z
N PRO A 1 4.89 -10.03 5.53
CA PRO A 1 5.62 -11.29 5.31
C PRO A 1 5.19 -11.91 3.97
N LYS A 2 6.10 -12.66 3.33
CA LYS A 2 5.81 -13.35 2.06
C LYS A 2 5.48 -14.84 2.30
N ALA A 3 5.88 -15.37 3.44
CA ALA A 3 5.69 -16.77 3.80
C ALA A 3 5.35 -16.93 5.28
N ILE A 4 4.71 -18.03 5.61
CA ILE A 4 4.46 -18.52 6.97
C ILE A 4 5.09 -19.90 7.09
N ILE A 5 5.70 -20.19 8.25
CA ILE A 5 6.24 -21.48 8.58
C ILE A 5 5.60 -21.95 9.90
N GLU A 6 4.98 -23.12 9.87
CA GLU A 6 4.50 -23.84 11.05
C GLU A 6 5.52 -24.92 11.42
N ALA A 7 6.12 -24.80 12.59
CA ALA A 7 7.12 -25.77 13.07
C ALA A 7 6.47 -26.84 13.95
N LYS A 8 6.81 -28.08 13.73
CA LYS A 8 6.43 -29.26 14.56
C LYS A 8 7.67 -29.99 15.02
N ASP A 9 7.53 -30.83 16.03
CA ASP A 9 8.61 -31.70 16.43
C ASP A 9 8.81 -32.83 15.40
N ASN A 10 9.98 -33.46 15.42
CA ASN A 10 10.36 -34.50 14.46
C ASN A 10 9.67 -35.86 14.69
N LYS A 11 8.72 -35.96 15.62
CA LYS A 11 7.85 -37.12 15.77
C LYS A 11 6.72 -37.15 14.75
N HIS A 12 6.48 -36.02 14.10
CA HIS A 12 5.45 -35.86 13.07
C HIS A 12 6.06 -35.84 11.66
N SER A 13 5.24 -36.11 10.66
CA SER A 13 5.66 -35.94 9.26
C SER A 13 5.94 -34.47 8.93
N VAL A 14 6.74 -34.22 7.91
CA VAL A 14 7.07 -32.85 7.44
C VAL A 14 5.79 -32.06 7.12
N SER A 15 4.77 -32.71 6.54
CA SER A 15 3.50 -32.09 6.14
C SER A 15 2.47 -31.97 7.27
N TYR A 16 2.72 -32.49 8.48
CA TYR A 16 1.75 -32.53 9.58
C TYR A 16 1.15 -31.16 9.94
N GLY A 17 1.98 -30.11 9.94
CA GLY A 17 1.55 -28.73 10.25
C GLY A 17 0.99 -27.96 9.04
N LEU A 18 0.99 -28.51 7.82
CA LEU A 18 0.70 -27.78 6.61
C LEU A 18 -0.71 -27.20 6.56
N GLN A 19 -1.73 -27.93 7.05
CA GLN A 19 -3.10 -27.42 7.09
C GLN A 19 -3.24 -26.21 8.04
N GLN A 20 -2.54 -26.22 9.15
CA GLN A 20 -2.49 -25.09 10.08
C GLN A 20 -1.77 -23.89 9.44
N ALA A 21 -0.63 -24.12 8.77
CA ALA A 21 0.08 -23.09 8.02
C ALA A 21 -0.78 -22.47 6.92
N LYS A 22 -1.55 -23.27 6.17
CA LYS A 22 -2.50 -22.81 5.15
C LYS A 22 -3.58 -21.92 5.76
N ALA A 23 -4.18 -22.31 6.89
CA ALA A 23 -5.20 -21.51 7.57
C ALA A 23 -4.64 -20.14 7.99
N TYR A 24 -3.44 -20.09 8.55
CA TYR A 24 -2.78 -18.84 8.92
C TYR A 24 -2.41 -18.00 7.70
N ALA A 25 -1.92 -18.62 6.63
CA ALA A 25 -1.59 -17.96 5.39
C ALA A 25 -2.82 -17.30 4.74
N GLN A 26 -3.95 -18.01 4.75
CA GLN A 26 -5.23 -17.47 4.26
C GLN A 26 -5.73 -16.29 5.12
N MET A 27 -5.69 -16.41 6.44
CA MET A 27 -6.10 -15.32 7.36
C MET A 27 -5.24 -14.07 7.19
N LEU A 28 -3.97 -14.24 6.86
CA LEU A 28 -3.00 -13.16 6.71
C LEU A 28 -2.77 -12.73 5.26
N ASP A 29 -3.49 -13.33 4.30
CA ASP A 29 -3.32 -13.10 2.85
C ASP A 29 -1.84 -13.25 2.43
N ILE A 30 -1.24 -14.38 2.80
CA ILE A 30 0.16 -14.71 2.52
C ILE A 30 0.21 -15.82 1.47
N PRO A 31 1.00 -15.68 0.39
CA PRO A 31 0.95 -16.62 -0.72
C PRO A 31 1.61 -17.98 -0.45
N PHE A 32 2.61 -18.05 0.45
CA PHE A 32 3.38 -19.28 0.69
C PHE A 32 3.23 -19.75 2.13
N ALA A 33 2.78 -21.01 2.29
CA ALA A 33 2.65 -21.67 3.58
C ALA A 33 3.58 -22.87 3.64
N TYR A 34 4.32 -23.00 4.74
CA TYR A 34 5.28 -24.08 4.99
C TYR A 34 4.96 -24.79 6.29
N SER A 35 5.22 -26.10 6.31
CA SER A 35 5.36 -26.88 7.52
C SER A 35 6.76 -27.50 7.58
N SER A 36 7.35 -27.59 8.76
CA SER A 36 8.64 -28.25 8.97
C SER A 36 8.63 -29.01 10.28
N ASN A 37 9.30 -30.18 10.29
CA ASN A 37 9.62 -30.97 11.50
C ASN A 37 11.12 -30.97 11.83
N GLY A 38 11.93 -30.18 11.12
CA GLY A 38 13.38 -30.12 11.26
C GLY A 38 14.14 -31.04 10.30
N ASP A 39 13.50 -31.99 9.62
CA ASP A 39 14.11 -32.88 8.63
C ASP A 39 13.92 -32.36 7.19
N GLY A 40 12.86 -31.55 6.98
CA GLY A 40 12.52 -30.97 5.67
C GLY A 40 11.40 -29.97 5.75
N PHE A 41 10.89 -29.56 4.60
CA PHE A 41 9.76 -28.66 4.45
C PHE A 41 8.68 -29.26 3.55
N ALA A 42 7.42 -29.03 3.93
CA ALA A 42 6.26 -29.16 3.04
C ALA A 42 5.76 -27.75 2.72
N GLU A 43 5.66 -27.44 1.44
CA GLU A 43 5.19 -26.14 0.92
C GLU A 43 3.78 -26.27 0.36
N PHE A 44 2.97 -25.25 0.58
CA PHE A 44 1.77 -24.97 -0.20
C PHE A 44 1.90 -23.57 -0.81
N ASP A 45 1.80 -23.52 -2.13
CA ASP A 45 1.78 -22.30 -2.93
C ASP A 45 0.32 -21.95 -3.27
N ALA A 46 -0.22 -20.91 -2.62
CA ALA A 46 -1.61 -20.49 -2.82
C ALA A 46 -1.85 -19.85 -4.21
N LEU A 47 -0.80 -19.38 -4.90
CA LEU A 47 -0.92 -18.79 -6.23
C LEU A 47 -1.17 -19.85 -7.30
N THR A 48 -0.54 -21.02 -7.15
CA THR A 48 -0.63 -22.12 -8.11
C THR A 48 -1.49 -23.29 -7.62
N GLY A 49 -1.81 -23.33 -6.31
CA GLY A 49 -2.50 -24.44 -5.66
C GLY A 49 -1.65 -25.69 -5.47
N LYS A 50 -0.33 -25.63 -5.74
CA LYS A 50 0.55 -26.79 -5.68
C LYS A 50 1.11 -27.02 -4.29
N GLU A 51 1.37 -28.30 -3.99
CA GLU A 51 2.12 -28.73 -2.81
C GLU A 51 3.38 -29.47 -3.25
N ARG A 52 4.46 -29.35 -2.46
CA ARG A 52 5.69 -30.09 -2.62
C ARG A 52 6.40 -30.27 -1.29
N GLU A 53 7.22 -31.33 -1.21
CA GLU A 53 8.13 -31.54 -0.09
C GLU A 53 9.58 -31.45 -0.61
N PHE A 54 10.48 -30.93 0.23
CA PHE A 54 11.89 -30.76 -0.09
C PHE A 54 12.74 -30.74 1.18
N SER A 55 14.05 -30.87 0.99
CA SER A 55 15.02 -30.90 2.08
C SER A 55 15.29 -29.53 2.70
N MET A 56 15.90 -29.51 3.89
CA MET A 56 16.16 -28.25 4.63
C MET A 56 17.03 -27.25 3.86
N ASP A 57 17.96 -27.74 3.08
CA ASP A 57 18.92 -26.93 2.27
C ASP A 57 18.30 -26.36 0.99
N GLU A 58 17.12 -26.82 0.59
CA GLU A 58 16.39 -26.36 -0.58
C GLU A 58 15.35 -25.26 -0.25
N PHE A 59 15.36 -24.72 0.98
CA PHE A 59 14.40 -23.67 1.37
C PHE A 59 14.63 -22.42 0.51
N PRO A 60 13.58 -21.89 -0.15
CA PRO A 60 13.72 -20.77 -1.07
C PRO A 60 14.16 -19.49 -0.37
N THR A 61 15.03 -18.76 -1.01
CA THR A 61 15.44 -17.42 -0.59
C THR A 61 14.28 -16.40 -0.70
N GLU A 62 14.39 -15.30 -0.01
CA GLU A 62 13.40 -14.21 -0.15
C GLU A 62 13.29 -13.72 -1.59
N ALA A 63 14.41 -13.64 -2.32
CA ALA A 63 14.45 -13.21 -3.72
C ALA A 63 13.66 -14.18 -4.63
N GLU A 64 13.79 -15.48 -4.42
CA GLU A 64 13.06 -16.50 -5.17
C GLU A 64 11.56 -16.45 -4.88
N LEU A 65 11.16 -16.29 -3.60
CA LEU A 65 9.74 -16.14 -3.23
C LEU A 65 9.14 -14.88 -3.85
N VAL A 66 9.89 -13.77 -3.89
CA VAL A 66 9.43 -12.53 -4.52
C VAL A 66 9.31 -12.70 -6.03
N ALA A 67 10.27 -13.36 -6.68
CA ALA A 67 10.22 -13.63 -8.11
C ALA A 67 9.02 -14.51 -8.49
N ARG A 68 8.79 -15.60 -7.75
CA ARG A 68 7.62 -16.48 -7.94
C ARG A 68 6.31 -15.69 -7.76
N TYR A 69 6.21 -14.89 -6.70
CA TYR A 69 5.04 -14.06 -6.45
C TYR A 69 4.74 -13.12 -7.62
N LYS A 70 5.73 -12.42 -8.14
CA LYS A 70 5.55 -11.50 -9.27
C LYS A 70 5.11 -12.24 -10.53
N GLN A 71 5.78 -13.34 -10.85
CA GLN A 71 5.47 -14.15 -12.02
C GLN A 71 4.02 -14.67 -11.99
N GLU A 72 3.62 -15.29 -10.88
CA GLU A 72 2.29 -15.90 -10.75
C GLU A 72 1.17 -14.86 -10.55
N SER A 73 1.49 -13.67 -10.06
CA SER A 73 0.53 -12.56 -9.93
C SER A 73 0.21 -11.87 -11.25
N GLY A 74 0.93 -12.18 -12.35
CA GLY A 74 0.71 -11.57 -13.67
C GLY A 74 0.94 -10.06 -13.70
N MET A 75 1.82 -9.54 -12.84
CA MET A 75 2.10 -8.11 -12.76
C MET A 75 2.81 -7.60 -14.02
N THR A 76 2.42 -6.41 -14.47
CA THR A 76 3.17 -5.67 -15.50
C THR A 76 4.48 -5.11 -14.92
N PRO A 77 5.48 -4.79 -15.74
CA PRO A 77 6.74 -4.19 -15.26
C PRO A 77 6.54 -2.91 -14.43
N VAL A 78 5.53 -2.12 -14.75
CA VAL A 78 5.19 -0.91 -13.97
C VAL A 78 4.66 -1.26 -12.58
N GLN A 79 3.81 -2.27 -12.49
CA GLN A 79 3.28 -2.77 -11.22
C GLN A 79 4.39 -3.40 -10.35
N GLU A 80 5.30 -4.14 -10.96
CA GLU A 80 6.48 -4.67 -10.27
C GLU A 80 7.35 -3.53 -9.72
N THR A 81 7.60 -2.50 -10.53
CA THR A 81 8.34 -1.30 -10.10
C THR A 81 7.70 -0.65 -8.88
N LEU A 82 6.36 -0.60 -8.80
CA LEU A 82 5.65 -0.10 -7.64
C LEU A 82 5.88 -0.97 -6.39
N VAL A 83 5.77 -2.28 -6.53
CA VAL A 83 5.95 -3.21 -5.39
C VAL A 83 7.37 -3.15 -4.86
N ASP A 84 8.36 -2.99 -5.74
CA ASP A 84 9.78 -2.90 -5.40
C ASP A 84 10.21 -1.51 -4.91
N GLN A 85 9.39 -0.47 -5.14
CA GLN A 85 9.75 0.89 -4.75
C GLN A 85 10.03 0.97 -3.25
N PRO A 86 11.24 1.41 -2.83
CA PRO A 86 11.59 1.51 -1.43
C PRO A 86 10.74 2.56 -0.70
N TYR A 87 10.67 2.44 0.62
CA TYR A 87 10.12 3.50 1.46
C TYR A 87 10.94 4.78 1.33
N TYR A 88 10.28 5.91 1.47
CA TYR A 88 11.01 7.16 1.67
C TYR A 88 11.82 7.07 2.95
N SER A 89 13.09 7.41 2.87
CA SER A 89 13.99 7.55 4.01
C SER A 89 14.87 8.79 3.85
N SER A 90 15.15 9.47 4.94
CA SER A 90 16.11 10.57 5.04
C SER A 90 16.83 10.48 6.39
N GLN A 91 17.86 11.28 6.59
CA GLN A 91 18.60 11.29 7.87
C GLN A 91 17.73 11.60 9.09
N ASN A 92 16.62 12.31 8.89
CA ASN A 92 15.71 12.75 9.95
C ASN A 92 14.38 11.98 10.00
N THR A 93 14.21 10.92 9.19
CA THR A 93 12.97 10.13 9.16
C THR A 93 13.18 8.76 9.80
N TYR A 94 12.26 8.38 10.68
CA TYR A 94 12.24 7.02 11.22
C TYR A 94 11.69 6.04 10.18
N PRO A 95 12.23 4.80 10.13
CA PRO A 95 11.66 3.78 9.28
C PRO A 95 10.22 3.45 9.73
N PRO A 96 9.35 3.04 8.78
CA PRO A 96 7.99 2.67 9.14
C PRO A 96 7.97 1.55 10.18
N ARG A 97 7.12 1.66 11.20
CA ARG A 97 6.88 0.60 12.18
C ARG A 97 6.29 -0.63 11.50
N TYR A 98 6.39 -1.81 12.14
CA TYR A 98 5.97 -3.07 11.52
C TYR A 98 4.52 -3.06 10.99
N TYR A 99 3.57 -2.51 11.75
CA TYR A 99 2.17 -2.43 11.33
C TYR A 99 1.96 -1.41 10.20
N GLN A 100 2.71 -0.31 10.16
CA GLN A 100 2.72 0.66 9.05
C GLN A 100 3.28 -0.01 7.80
N ARG A 101 4.37 -0.78 7.91
CA ARG A 101 4.94 -1.55 6.79
C ARG A 101 3.92 -2.53 6.21
N ILE A 102 3.17 -3.23 7.07
CA ILE A 102 2.09 -4.12 6.63
C ILE A 102 1.02 -3.34 5.87
N ALA A 103 0.53 -2.23 6.44
CA ALA A 103 -0.49 -1.39 5.80
C ALA A 103 -0.02 -0.84 4.45
N ILE A 104 1.18 -0.25 4.40
CA ILE A 104 1.77 0.32 3.18
C ILE A 104 1.92 -0.77 2.10
N ASN A 105 2.57 -1.89 2.43
CA ASN A 105 2.84 -2.94 1.46
C ASN A 105 1.56 -3.59 0.92
N ARG A 106 0.57 -3.86 1.78
CA ARG A 106 -0.72 -4.40 1.34
C ARG A 106 -1.49 -3.44 0.44
N THR A 107 -1.49 -2.14 0.78
CA THR A 107 -2.13 -1.13 -0.05
C THR A 107 -1.47 -1.02 -1.42
N VAL A 108 -0.14 -0.94 -1.44
CA VAL A 108 0.64 -0.85 -2.68
C VAL A 108 0.44 -2.10 -3.56
N ASP A 109 0.48 -3.29 -2.97
CA ASP A 109 0.26 -4.55 -3.65
C ASP A 109 -1.18 -4.68 -4.21
N ALA A 110 -2.17 -4.26 -3.43
CA ALA A 110 -3.57 -4.25 -3.86
C ALA A 110 -3.80 -3.28 -5.03
N ILE A 111 -3.21 -2.09 -5.00
CA ILE A 111 -3.25 -1.13 -6.12
C ILE A 111 -2.52 -1.70 -7.34
N ALA A 112 -1.37 -2.34 -7.16
CA ALA A 112 -0.64 -3.00 -8.23
C ALA A 112 -1.48 -4.09 -8.91
N ARG A 113 -2.28 -4.83 -8.16
CA ARG A 113 -3.22 -5.85 -8.67
C ARG A 113 -4.53 -5.28 -9.24
N GLY A 114 -4.68 -3.94 -9.28
CA GLY A 114 -5.84 -3.29 -9.88
C GLY A 114 -7.07 -3.20 -8.98
N GLN A 115 -6.90 -3.27 -7.64
CA GLN A 115 -8.02 -3.03 -6.74
C GLN A 115 -8.38 -1.55 -6.70
N ASP A 116 -9.67 -1.24 -6.92
CA ASP A 116 -10.17 0.14 -7.03
C ASP A 116 -10.52 0.78 -5.68
N ARG A 117 -10.77 -0.04 -4.64
CA ARG A 117 -11.21 0.45 -3.33
C ARG A 117 -10.50 -0.30 -2.21
N LEU A 118 -9.94 0.46 -1.28
CA LEU A 118 -9.19 -0.06 -0.14
C LEU A 118 -9.62 0.68 1.13
N LEU A 119 -9.78 -0.03 2.22
CA LEU A 119 -10.04 0.53 3.54
C LEU A 119 -8.87 0.18 4.47
N LEU A 120 -8.24 1.21 5.03
CA LEU A 120 -7.23 1.09 6.07
C LEU A 120 -7.83 1.52 7.41
N VAL A 121 -7.90 0.58 8.35
CA VAL A 121 -8.36 0.87 9.71
C VAL A 121 -7.14 0.96 10.62
N MET A 122 -6.87 2.17 11.12
CA MET A 122 -5.73 2.46 11.98
C MET A 122 -6.17 3.32 13.16
N ALA A 123 -5.71 2.99 14.36
CA ALA A 123 -6.03 3.76 15.56
C ALA A 123 -5.43 5.18 15.52
N THR A 124 -6.01 6.09 16.30
CA THR A 124 -5.45 7.44 16.47
C THR A 124 -4.03 7.37 17.03
N GLY A 125 -3.13 8.23 16.53
CA GLY A 125 -1.73 8.25 16.97
C GLY A 125 -0.82 7.16 16.40
N THR A 126 -1.33 6.27 15.53
CA THR A 126 -0.52 5.23 14.90
C THR A 126 0.21 5.68 13.63
N GLY A 127 0.09 6.95 13.25
CA GLY A 127 0.74 7.53 12.07
C GLY A 127 0.01 7.24 10.76
N LYS A 128 -1.30 7.45 10.74
CA LYS A 128 -2.14 7.35 9.52
C LYS A 128 -1.59 8.23 8.40
N THR A 129 -1.31 9.51 8.70
CA THR A 129 -0.78 10.49 7.73
C THR A 129 0.58 10.05 7.17
N TYR A 130 1.48 9.58 8.04
CA TYR A 130 2.77 9.03 7.62
C TYR A 130 2.61 7.80 6.72
N THR A 131 1.66 6.91 7.05
CA THR A 131 1.35 5.73 6.24
C THR A 131 0.84 6.16 4.85
N ALA A 132 -0.07 7.12 4.80
CA ALA A 132 -0.58 7.69 3.55
C ALA A 132 0.53 8.36 2.72
N PHE A 133 1.41 9.14 3.36
CA PHE A 133 2.58 9.73 2.72
C PHE A 133 3.46 8.68 2.04
N GLN A 134 3.81 7.59 2.74
CA GLN A 134 4.64 6.53 2.19
C GLN A 134 3.98 5.84 0.98
N ILE A 135 2.67 5.65 1.02
CA ILE A 135 1.90 5.10 -0.11
C ILE A 135 1.97 6.07 -1.30
N VAL A 136 1.66 7.35 -1.08
CA VAL A 136 1.72 8.39 -2.12
C VAL A 136 3.11 8.50 -2.73
N TYR A 137 4.15 8.54 -1.89
CA TYR A 137 5.54 8.61 -2.35
C TYR A 137 5.88 7.45 -3.29
N ARG A 138 5.55 6.20 -2.92
CA ARG A 138 5.82 5.02 -3.74
C ARG A 138 5.04 5.04 -5.06
N LEU A 139 3.79 5.47 -5.04
CA LEU A 139 2.94 5.58 -6.23
C LEU A 139 3.46 6.61 -7.23
N LEU A 140 3.88 7.77 -6.76
CA LEU A 140 4.49 8.81 -7.60
C LEU A 140 5.84 8.35 -8.16
N ARG A 141 6.71 7.78 -7.33
CA ARG A 141 8.05 7.34 -7.74
C ARG A 141 8.01 6.19 -8.75
N SER A 142 7.02 5.30 -8.66
CA SER A 142 6.82 4.25 -9.67
C SER A 142 6.20 4.74 -10.97
N GLY A 143 5.62 5.96 -10.97
CA GLY A 143 4.89 6.51 -12.11
C GLY A 143 3.52 5.90 -12.37
N LEU A 144 3.05 4.99 -11.50
CA LEU A 144 1.74 4.33 -11.66
C LEU A 144 0.58 5.29 -11.44
N LYS A 145 0.72 6.21 -10.49
CA LYS A 145 -0.24 7.28 -10.21
C LYS A 145 0.47 8.63 -10.25
N ARG A 146 -0.15 9.62 -10.86
CA ARG A 146 0.44 10.94 -11.09
C ARG A 146 -0.38 12.10 -10.58
N LYS A 147 -1.68 11.90 -10.39
CA LYS A 147 -2.62 12.91 -9.89
C LYS A 147 -3.39 12.33 -8.71
N ILE A 148 -3.02 12.74 -7.51
CA ILE A 148 -3.54 12.20 -6.26
C ILE A 148 -4.28 13.27 -5.50
N LEU A 149 -5.55 13.03 -5.14
CA LEU A 149 -6.34 13.89 -4.27
C LEU A 149 -6.34 13.35 -2.85
N TYR A 150 -5.94 14.18 -1.89
CA TYR A 150 -6.03 13.90 -0.46
C TYR A 150 -7.14 14.76 0.16
N LEU A 151 -8.17 14.11 0.67
CA LEU A 151 -9.31 14.75 1.33
C LEU A 151 -9.17 14.65 2.84
N ALA A 152 -9.22 15.77 3.53
CA ALA A 152 -9.18 15.86 4.99
C ALA A 152 -10.40 16.60 5.55
N ASP A 153 -10.68 16.39 6.84
CA ASP A 153 -11.81 17.00 7.54
C ASP A 153 -11.54 18.46 7.97
N ARG A 154 -10.27 18.81 8.31
CA ARG A 154 -9.92 20.09 8.91
C ARG A 154 -8.71 20.76 8.29
N HIS A 155 -8.75 22.10 8.15
CA HIS A 155 -7.64 22.91 7.66
C HIS A 155 -6.31 22.67 8.41
N ILE A 156 -6.37 22.61 9.76
CA ILE A 156 -5.19 22.41 10.59
C ILE A 156 -4.52 21.07 10.27
N LEU A 157 -5.30 20.01 10.00
CA LEU A 157 -4.75 18.70 9.63
C LEU A 157 -4.08 18.73 8.26
N VAL A 158 -4.63 19.47 7.31
CA VAL A 158 -4.01 19.66 5.99
C VAL A 158 -2.64 20.33 6.13
N ASP A 159 -2.58 21.47 6.84
CA ASP A 159 -1.33 22.22 6.99
C ASP A 159 -0.27 21.44 7.76
N GLN A 160 -0.65 20.76 8.84
CA GLN A 160 0.25 19.88 9.59
C GLN A 160 0.75 18.71 8.75
N SER A 161 -0.14 18.06 7.97
CA SER A 161 0.23 16.95 7.10
C SER A 161 1.25 17.38 6.05
N ILE A 162 1.04 18.53 5.41
CA ILE A 162 1.96 19.08 4.39
C ILE A 162 3.31 19.44 5.01
N GLN A 163 3.31 20.12 6.16
CA GLN A 163 4.55 20.60 6.80
C GLN A 163 5.37 19.51 7.47
N GLN A 164 4.74 18.42 7.89
CA GLN A 164 5.39 17.31 8.60
C GLN A 164 5.64 16.13 7.67
N ASP A 165 4.65 15.24 7.53
CA ASP A 165 4.84 13.97 6.84
C ASP A 165 5.06 14.15 5.33
N PHE A 166 4.33 15.08 4.70
CA PHE A 166 4.42 15.33 3.25
C PHE A 166 5.46 16.37 2.84
N ALA A 167 6.22 16.95 3.77
CA ALA A 167 7.26 17.92 3.46
C ALA A 167 8.23 17.49 2.34
N PRO A 168 8.62 16.21 2.21
CA PRO A 168 9.47 15.77 1.09
C PRO A 168 8.83 15.91 -0.30
N LEU A 169 7.52 16.05 -0.37
CA LEU A 169 6.75 16.23 -1.61
C LEU A 169 6.25 17.67 -1.80
N GLU A 170 6.65 18.62 -0.94
CA GLU A 170 6.13 20.01 -0.94
C GLU A 170 6.10 20.65 -2.34
N LYS A 171 7.14 20.42 -3.14
CA LYS A 171 7.26 21.00 -4.49
C LYS A 171 6.21 20.52 -5.49
N VAL A 172 5.57 19.39 -5.25
CA VAL A 172 4.54 18.78 -6.11
C VAL A 172 3.16 18.82 -5.49
N ILE A 173 3.03 19.42 -4.28
CA ILE A 173 1.77 19.57 -3.56
C ILE A 173 1.08 20.88 -3.93
N HIS A 174 -0.22 20.82 -4.14
CA HIS A 174 -1.12 21.96 -4.24
C HIS A 174 -2.25 21.88 -3.20
N LYS A 175 -2.40 22.92 -2.39
CA LYS A 175 -3.55 23.07 -1.50
C LYS A 175 -4.67 23.73 -2.28
N VAL A 176 -5.71 23.00 -2.59
CA VAL A 176 -6.84 23.46 -3.40
C VAL A 176 -7.58 24.58 -2.68
N ASN A 177 -7.75 25.69 -3.42
CA ASN A 177 -8.57 26.81 -3.00
C ASN A 177 -9.56 27.13 -4.12
N ILE A 178 -10.78 26.59 -4.01
CA ILE A 178 -11.82 26.68 -5.04
C ILE A 178 -12.09 28.14 -5.48
N ALA A 179 -12.02 29.10 -4.55
CA ALA A 179 -12.29 30.51 -4.85
C ALA A 179 -11.16 31.22 -5.61
N LYS A 180 -9.93 30.71 -5.59
CA LYS A 180 -8.75 31.38 -6.15
C LYS A 180 -8.08 30.61 -7.28
N ASP A 181 -8.27 29.31 -7.32
CA ASP A 181 -7.62 28.44 -8.29
C ASP A 181 -8.27 28.56 -9.67
N ASN A 182 -7.44 28.37 -10.70
CA ASN A 182 -7.88 28.25 -12.09
C ASN A 182 -7.15 27.06 -12.75
N LYS A 183 -7.62 26.65 -13.92
CA LYS A 183 -7.05 25.50 -14.64
C LYS A 183 -5.55 25.57 -14.88
N ASN A 184 -5.00 26.76 -15.06
CA ASN A 184 -3.58 26.93 -15.33
C ASN A 184 -2.72 26.75 -14.09
N THR A 185 -3.24 27.11 -12.90
CA THR A 185 -2.49 26.99 -11.64
C THR A 185 -2.47 25.57 -11.09
N ILE A 186 -3.48 24.74 -11.41
CA ILE A 186 -3.62 23.41 -10.83
C ILE A 186 -2.97 22.29 -11.65
N THR A 187 -2.74 22.45 -12.95
CA THR A 187 -2.28 21.35 -13.82
C THR A 187 -0.85 20.88 -13.57
N SER A 188 0.00 21.72 -12.97
CA SER A 188 1.44 21.44 -12.79
C SER A 188 1.77 20.57 -11.58
N HIS A 189 0.84 20.34 -10.66
CA HIS A 189 1.07 19.61 -9.43
C HIS A 189 0.67 18.12 -9.54
N GLU A 190 1.15 17.28 -8.62
CA GLU A 190 0.89 15.85 -8.61
C GLU A 190 -0.02 15.45 -7.43
N VAL A 191 0.11 16.12 -6.28
CA VAL A 191 -0.69 15.86 -5.07
C VAL A 191 -1.52 17.08 -4.72
N TYR A 192 -2.81 16.88 -4.53
CA TYR A 192 -3.78 17.92 -4.24
C TYR A 192 -4.41 17.67 -2.88
N PHE A 193 -4.30 18.64 -1.99
CA PHE A 193 -4.98 18.60 -0.70
C PHE A 193 -6.24 19.44 -0.74
N SER A 194 -7.37 18.87 -0.34
CA SER A 194 -8.65 19.56 -0.26
C SER A 194 -9.42 19.16 1.00
N LEU A 195 -10.38 19.96 1.37
CA LEU A 195 -11.30 19.66 2.45
C LEU A 195 -12.59 19.07 1.90
N TYR A 196 -13.23 18.19 2.68
CA TYR A 196 -14.57 17.70 2.34
C TYR A 196 -15.57 18.82 2.13
N GLN A 197 -15.50 19.87 2.96
CA GLN A 197 -16.41 21.00 2.90
C GLN A 197 -16.32 21.77 1.58
N GLN A 198 -15.18 21.70 0.91
CA GLN A 198 -15.02 22.30 -0.42
C GLN A 198 -15.71 21.50 -1.54
N LEU A 199 -16.13 20.28 -1.25
CA LEU A 199 -16.89 19.42 -2.16
C LEU A 199 -18.39 19.41 -1.87
N VAL A 200 -18.83 20.09 -0.80
CA VAL A 200 -20.23 20.16 -0.36
C VAL A 200 -20.82 21.51 -0.71
N GLY A 201 -22.08 21.53 -1.12
CA GLY A 201 -22.77 22.71 -1.63
C GLY A 201 -22.74 22.75 -3.17
N ASP A 202 -23.82 23.22 -3.76
CA ASP A 202 -23.99 23.12 -5.21
C ASP A 202 -22.99 24.03 -5.97
N ASP A 203 -22.81 25.26 -5.51
CA ASP A 203 -21.83 26.20 -6.08
C ASP A 203 -20.39 25.68 -5.99
N ASN A 204 -20.02 25.09 -4.86
CA ASN A 204 -18.69 24.51 -4.65
C ASN A 204 -18.47 23.28 -5.54
N LYS A 205 -19.49 22.45 -5.74
CA LYS A 205 -19.42 21.26 -6.62
C LYS A 205 -19.24 21.68 -8.08
N GLU A 206 -19.93 22.72 -8.53
CA GLU A 206 -19.77 23.24 -9.89
C GLU A 206 -18.35 23.75 -10.09
N HIS A 207 -17.85 24.60 -9.21
CA HIS A 207 -16.48 25.13 -9.26
C HIS A 207 -15.42 24.01 -9.24
N PHE A 208 -15.60 22.99 -8.38
CA PHE A 208 -14.67 21.86 -8.35
C PHE A 208 -14.68 21.08 -9.67
N ARG A 209 -15.86 20.87 -10.29
CA ARG A 209 -16.00 20.23 -11.61
C ARG A 209 -15.44 21.09 -12.76
N GLU A 210 -15.48 22.41 -12.64
CA GLU A 210 -14.82 23.30 -13.58
C GLU A 210 -13.30 23.19 -13.52
N LEU A 211 -12.74 23.03 -12.31
CA LEU A 211 -11.31 22.88 -12.08
C LEU A 211 -10.81 21.49 -12.51
N PHE A 212 -11.54 20.43 -12.12
CA PHE A 212 -11.12 19.04 -12.28
C PHE A 212 -12.12 18.25 -13.12
N THR A 213 -11.67 17.68 -14.21
CA THR A 213 -12.48 16.75 -15.00
C THR A 213 -12.71 15.44 -14.23
N PRO A 214 -13.75 14.64 -14.54
CA PRO A 214 -14.03 13.39 -13.82
C PRO A 214 -12.86 12.38 -13.75
N ASN A 215 -11.96 12.41 -14.73
CA ASN A 215 -10.81 11.49 -14.82
C ASN A 215 -9.48 12.19 -14.49
N PHE A 216 -9.51 13.35 -13.83
CA PHE A 216 -8.28 14.09 -13.52
C PHE A 216 -7.42 13.38 -12.47
N PHE A 217 -8.05 12.78 -11.47
CA PHE A 217 -7.32 12.10 -10.39
C PHE A 217 -7.22 10.59 -10.65
N ASP A 218 -6.01 10.06 -10.50
CA ASP A 218 -5.72 8.62 -10.57
C ASP A 218 -6.01 7.90 -9.27
N LEU A 219 -5.98 8.63 -8.15
CA LEU A 219 -6.20 8.12 -6.80
C LEU A 219 -6.84 9.21 -5.93
N ILE A 220 -7.79 8.80 -5.09
CA ILE A 220 -8.37 9.64 -4.05
C ILE A 220 -8.12 8.97 -2.71
N ILE A 221 -7.48 9.70 -1.80
CA ILE A 221 -7.27 9.29 -0.40
C ILE A 221 -8.24 10.10 0.46
N VAL A 222 -8.99 9.38 1.28
CA VAL A 222 -10.03 9.95 2.14
C VAL A 222 -9.61 9.70 3.58
N ASP A 223 -9.17 10.74 4.27
CA ASP A 223 -8.80 10.64 5.69
C ASP A 223 -10.05 10.78 6.57
N GLU A 224 -10.10 10.05 7.68
CA GLU A 224 -11.21 10.03 8.65
C GLU A 224 -12.59 9.77 7.98
N CYS A 225 -12.67 8.83 7.02
CA CYS A 225 -13.85 8.54 6.20
C CYS A 225 -15.08 8.00 6.96
N HIS A 226 -15.00 7.86 8.28
CA HIS A 226 -16.09 7.43 9.16
C HIS A 226 -16.93 8.60 9.72
N ARG A 227 -16.59 9.84 9.38
CA ARG A 227 -17.29 11.06 9.80
C ARG A 227 -18.29 11.56 8.78
#